data_66ce5cbf8e730c778fc3728644851015
#
_entry.id   66ce5cbf8e730c778fc3728644851015
#
_cell.length_a   1.000
_cell.length_b   1.000
_cell.length_c   1.000
_cell.angle_alpha   90.00
_cell.angle_beta   90.00
_cell.angle_gamma   90.00
#
_symmetry.space_group_name_H-M   'P 1'
#
loop_
_entity.id
_entity.type
_entity.pdbx_description
1 polymer ?
#
loop_
_entity_poly.entity_id
_entity_poly.type
_entity_poly.pdbx_seq_one_letter_code
_entity_poly.pdbx_strand_id
1 'polypeptide(L)'
;MNLKDFEDRLLGVSFPKKDVYGSLSIPVYHSLAFEFDSAEEMEDAFCGRTNEHTYSRVTNPTVHYFEERVKAVTNAFGVTALNSGMAAISNAFFTLAWSGSNIVASRHLFGNTYSFFVNTLTSFGVEIRFCDLTNIDEVSSMIDDNTCALFVEVITNPQMEVANLKDLSRVAHQKNVPLVADTTIVPFSAFNAADLGVDIDLISSTKYISGGGTSLGGLIIDYGNFNWEHSFKLKQYTSLSKSAFHYKLRKEIHRNLGAYMTPEVAYMQSLGLETLHVRYEKESKTCLELAKLLQNLKGVVSVNYTGLADNPFYEIGLSQFGECPGAMLTFDLGSKDLCYRFLNRLELIKRATNLFDNVSLIIHPASTIYGTYTPEQREMLGVKETTLRLSVGLESVDALYNDIKQALL
;
A
#
# COMPACT_ATOMS: atom_id res chain seq x y z
N MET A 1 -15.25 -1.60 11.16
CA MET A 1 -15.96 -0.84 10.10
C MET A 1 -17.00 -1.75 9.47
N ASN A 2 -18.23 -1.29 9.25
CA ASN A 2 -19.20 -2.07 8.47
C ASN A 2 -18.89 -1.81 6.97
N LEU A 3 -18.31 -2.81 6.30
CA LEU A 3 -17.94 -2.70 4.88
C LEU A 3 -19.16 -2.47 3.96
N LYS A 4 -20.37 -2.79 4.45
CA LYS A 4 -21.63 -2.54 3.71
C LYS A 4 -21.92 -1.05 3.48
N ASP A 5 -21.25 -0.16 4.21
CA ASP A 5 -21.47 1.28 4.12
C ASP A 5 -20.30 1.98 3.39
N PHE A 6 -19.41 1.22 2.71
CA PHE A 6 -18.21 1.76 2.05
C PHE A 6 -18.59 2.74 0.94
N GLU A 7 -19.45 2.30 0.01
CA GLU A 7 -19.92 3.12 -1.12
C GLU A 7 -20.74 4.31 -0.62
N ASP A 8 -21.63 4.14 0.35
CA ASP A 8 -22.45 5.21 0.90
C ASP A 8 -21.58 6.31 1.51
N ARG A 9 -20.54 5.94 2.24
CA ARG A 9 -19.61 6.89 2.84
C ARG A 9 -18.73 7.57 1.79
N LEU A 10 -18.25 6.81 0.81
CA LEU A 10 -17.42 7.31 -0.27
C LEU A 10 -18.16 8.32 -1.15
N LEU A 11 -19.36 7.95 -1.60
CA LEU A 11 -20.18 8.75 -2.50
C LEU A 11 -20.88 9.91 -1.80
N GLY A 12 -21.07 9.81 -0.47
CA GLY A 12 -21.65 10.85 0.37
C GLY A 12 -20.72 12.04 0.65
N VAL A 13 -19.43 11.98 0.28
CA VAL A 13 -18.49 13.09 0.50
C VAL A 13 -18.83 14.25 -0.42
N SER A 14 -19.17 15.39 0.18
CA SER A 14 -19.44 16.63 -0.54
C SER A 14 -18.15 17.40 -0.86
N PHE A 15 -18.16 18.18 -1.93
CA PHE A 15 -17.06 19.09 -2.21
C PHE A 15 -16.93 20.12 -1.09
N PRO A 16 -15.69 20.51 -0.70
CA PRO A 16 -15.46 21.50 0.36
C PRO A 16 -16.10 22.87 0.04
N LYS A 17 -16.09 23.26 -1.24
CA LYS A 17 -16.83 24.41 -1.76
C LYS A 17 -17.70 23.96 -2.93
N LYS A 18 -18.97 24.37 -2.96
CA LYS A 18 -19.87 24.09 -4.08
C LYS A 18 -19.32 24.71 -5.36
N ASP A 19 -19.23 23.88 -6.41
CA ASP A 19 -18.86 24.35 -7.74
C ASP A 19 -19.85 25.41 -8.25
N VAL A 20 -19.35 26.46 -8.90
CA VAL A 20 -20.16 27.58 -9.39
C VAL A 20 -21.22 27.18 -10.43
N TYR A 21 -20.98 26.09 -11.14
CA TYR A 21 -21.89 25.53 -12.14
C TYR A 21 -22.77 24.39 -11.59
N GLY A 22 -22.55 23.97 -10.34
CA GLY A 22 -23.26 22.85 -9.71
C GLY A 22 -22.84 21.47 -10.25
N SER A 23 -21.59 21.31 -10.65
CA SER A 23 -21.06 20.05 -11.16
C SER A 23 -21.25 18.92 -10.15
N LEU A 24 -21.69 17.73 -10.61
CA LEU A 24 -21.77 16.51 -9.77
C LEU A 24 -20.40 15.87 -9.58
N SER A 25 -19.51 15.97 -10.56
CA SER A 25 -18.14 15.50 -10.46
C SER A 25 -17.22 16.64 -10.10
N ILE A 26 -16.18 16.38 -9.29
CA ILE A 26 -15.18 17.40 -8.96
C ILE A 26 -14.51 17.92 -10.23
N PRO A 27 -14.44 19.24 -10.45
CA PRO A 27 -13.63 19.79 -11.53
C PRO A 27 -12.14 19.51 -11.34
N VAL A 28 -11.43 19.36 -12.45
CA VAL A 28 -9.97 19.22 -12.42
C VAL A 28 -9.33 20.61 -12.41
N TYR A 29 -8.80 21.02 -11.27
CA TYR A 29 -8.17 22.33 -11.08
C TYR A 29 -6.69 22.27 -11.47
N HIS A 30 -6.38 22.62 -12.72
CA HIS A 30 -5.00 22.66 -13.24
C HIS A 30 -4.20 23.89 -12.79
N SER A 31 -4.82 24.81 -12.05
CA SER A 31 -4.13 26.02 -11.58
C SER A 31 -2.95 25.66 -10.67
N LEU A 32 -1.82 26.35 -10.87
CA LEU A 32 -0.65 26.26 -10.00
C LEU A 32 -0.79 27.14 -8.76
N ALA A 33 -1.40 28.33 -8.90
CA ALA A 33 -1.57 29.31 -7.86
C ALA A 33 -3.03 29.79 -7.81
N PHE A 34 -3.43 30.34 -6.68
CA PHE A 34 -4.78 30.80 -6.40
C PHE A 34 -4.70 32.27 -5.97
N GLU A 35 -5.66 33.09 -6.43
CA GLU A 35 -5.80 34.48 -6.09
C GLU A 35 -6.60 34.63 -4.78
N PHE A 36 -6.29 35.67 -4.02
CA PHE A 36 -6.97 36.04 -2.77
C PHE A 36 -7.57 37.44 -2.91
N ASP A 37 -8.69 37.69 -2.24
CA ASP A 37 -9.38 38.97 -2.30
C ASP A 37 -8.64 40.08 -1.51
N SER A 38 -7.79 39.70 -0.55
CA SER A 38 -6.97 40.63 0.24
C SER A 38 -5.59 40.06 0.61
N ALA A 39 -4.67 40.96 1.01
CA ALA A 39 -3.35 40.57 1.50
C ALA A 39 -3.46 39.81 2.84
N GLU A 40 -4.43 40.15 3.66
CA GLU A 40 -4.72 39.51 4.96
C GLU A 40 -5.19 38.07 4.77
N GLU A 41 -6.10 37.81 3.82
CA GLU A 41 -6.51 36.45 3.48
C GLU A 41 -5.36 35.61 2.95
N MET A 42 -4.52 36.19 2.09
CA MET A 42 -3.31 35.54 1.60
C MET A 42 -2.36 35.19 2.74
N GLU A 43 -2.11 36.11 3.68
CA GLU A 43 -1.29 35.85 4.88
C GLU A 43 -1.87 34.71 5.70
N ASP A 44 -3.18 34.72 5.96
CA ASP A 44 -3.87 33.70 6.75
C ASP A 44 -3.72 32.30 6.12
N ALA A 45 -3.88 32.21 4.80
CA ALA A 45 -3.70 30.96 4.07
C ALA A 45 -2.23 30.45 4.15
N PHE A 46 -1.24 31.33 3.94
CA PHE A 46 0.18 30.94 4.00
C PHE A 46 0.64 30.57 5.41
N CYS A 47 0.06 31.21 6.43
CA CYS A 47 0.30 30.88 7.84
C CYS A 47 -0.48 29.63 8.31
N GLY A 48 -1.39 29.09 7.48
CA GLY A 48 -2.20 27.93 7.80
C GLY A 48 -3.28 28.21 8.84
N ARG A 49 -3.74 29.46 8.93
CA ARG A 49 -4.87 29.89 9.76
C ARG A 49 -6.23 29.61 9.07
N THR A 50 -6.20 29.41 7.75
CA THR A 50 -7.32 28.98 6.92
C THR A 50 -6.98 27.72 6.12
N ASN A 51 -8.00 27.06 5.52
CA ASN A 51 -7.83 25.89 4.66
C ASN A 51 -7.79 26.25 3.17
N GLU A 52 -7.54 27.52 2.83
CA GLU A 52 -7.48 27.97 1.45
C GLU A 52 -6.25 27.41 0.73
N HIS A 53 -6.42 27.18 -0.57
CA HIS A 53 -5.31 26.68 -1.41
C HIS A 53 -4.39 27.83 -1.81
N THR A 54 -3.08 27.63 -1.66
CA THR A 54 -2.07 28.65 -2.00
C THR A 54 -1.30 28.28 -3.27
N TYR A 55 -0.89 27.05 -3.37
CA TYR A 55 -0.06 26.52 -4.45
C TYR A 55 -0.26 25.01 -4.60
N SER A 56 -0.49 24.51 -5.82
CA SER A 56 -0.93 23.14 -6.06
C SER A 56 0.05 22.05 -5.63
N ARG A 57 1.36 22.35 -5.53
CA ARG A 57 2.31 21.40 -4.93
C ARG A 57 2.07 21.16 -3.43
N VAL A 58 1.45 22.12 -2.75
CA VAL A 58 1.14 22.02 -1.30
C VAL A 58 -0.25 21.47 -1.08
N THR A 59 -1.24 22.08 -1.74
CA THR A 59 -2.66 21.67 -1.70
C THR A 59 -3.33 22.07 -3.01
N ASN A 60 -4.24 21.21 -3.49
CA ASN A 60 -5.03 21.45 -4.69
C ASN A 60 -6.47 20.98 -4.44
N PRO A 61 -7.52 21.68 -4.90
CA PRO A 61 -8.92 21.32 -4.63
C PRO A 61 -9.30 19.91 -5.06
N THR A 62 -8.84 19.45 -6.25
CA THR A 62 -9.10 18.10 -6.78
C THR A 62 -8.40 17.03 -5.94
N VAL A 63 -7.14 17.27 -5.57
CA VAL A 63 -6.36 16.34 -4.72
C VAL A 63 -6.96 16.27 -3.32
N HIS A 64 -7.32 17.41 -2.76
CA HIS A 64 -7.94 17.47 -1.42
C HIS A 64 -9.28 16.70 -1.38
N TYR A 65 -10.10 16.81 -2.42
CA TYR A 65 -11.33 16.02 -2.51
C TYR A 65 -11.05 14.50 -2.53
N PHE A 66 -10.05 14.06 -3.28
CA PHE A 66 -9.62 12.66 -3.26
C PHE A 66 -9.14 12.22 -1.87
N GLU A 67 -8.32 13.05 -1.19
CA GLU A 67 -7.88 12.80 0.20
C GLU A 67 -9.07 12.69 1.17
N GLU A 68 -10.07 13.58 1.07
CA GLU A 68 -11.25 13.55 1.93
C GLU A 68 -12.14 12.33 1.68
N ARG A 69 -12.24 11.85 0.44
CA ARG A 69 -12.96 10.60 0.12
C ARG A 69 -12.29 9.38 0.77
N VAL A 70 -10.96 9.28 0.68
CA VAL A 70 -10.20 8.22 1.35
C VAL A 70 -10.35 8.32 2.86
N LYS A 71 -10.23 9.53 3.42
CA LYS A 71 -10.42 9.81 4.85
C LYS A 71 -11.80 9.39 5.34
N ALA A 72 -12.85 9.69 4.57
CA ALA A 72 -14.22 9.32 4.91
C ALA A 72 -14.40 7.81 5.06
N VAL A 73 -13.85 6.99 4.16
CA VAL A 73 -14.01 5.53 4.19
C VAL A 73 -13.07 4.84 5.18
N THR A 74 -11.93 5.45 5.54
CA THR A 74 -10.96 4.86 6.47
C THR A 74 -11.11 5.34 7.91
N ASN A 75 -11.93 6.37 8.19
CA ASN A 75 -11.99 7.09 9.47
C ASN A 75 -10.64 7.68 9.90
N ALA A 76 -9.77 8.00 8.96
CA ALA A 76 -8.46 8.53 9.26
C ALA A 76 -8.53 9.94 9.88
N PHE A 77 -7.53 10.29 10.65
CA PHE A 77 -7.29 11.68 11.06
C PHE A 77 -6.89 12.55 9.87
N GLY A 78 -5.99 12.02 9.03
CA GLY A 78 -5.51 12.71 7.85
C GLY A 78 -5.01 11.77 6.76
N VAL A 79 -5.15 12.20 5.52
CA VAL A 79 -4.67 11.50 4.33
C VAL A 79 -3.75 12.44 3.56
N THR A 80 -2.66 11.90 3.01
CA THR A 80 -1.77 12.63 2.10
C THR A 80 -1.61 11.83 0.81
N ALA A 81 -2.05 12.39 -0.30
CA ALA A 81 -1.90 11.82 -1.63
C ALA A 81 -0.56 12.25 -2.27
N LEU A 82 0.16 11.27 -2.82
CA LEU A 82 1.48 11.42 -3.41
C LEU A 82 1.52 10.78 -4.81
N ASN A 83 2.60 11.06 -5.54
CA ASN A 83 2.76 10.62 -6.94
C ASN A 83 3.12 9.14 -7.12
N SER A 84 3.43 8.40 -6.05
CA SER A 84 3.73 6.97 -6.12
C SER A 84 3.71 6.31 -4.73
N GLY A 85 3.59 4.97 -4.68
CA GLY A 85 3.73 4.21 -3.43
C GLY A 85 5.12 4.38 -2.79
N MET A 86 6.20 4.44 -3.59
CA MET A 86 7.54 4.72 -3.06
C MET A 86 7.66 6.13 -2.49
N ALA A 87 6.93 7.12 -3.04
CA ALA A 87 6.84 8.44 -2.43
C ALA A 87 6.10 8.39 -1.08
N ALA A 88 5.06 7.56 -0.94
CA ALA A 88 4.40 7.36 0.35
C ALA A 88 5.38 6.77 1.38
N ILE A 89 6.09 5.70 1.03
CA ILE A 89 7.10 5.07 1.90
C ILE A 89 8.19 6.08 2.27
N SER A 90 8.81 6.75 1.30
CA SER A 90 9.93 7.66 1.57
C SER A 90 9.51 8.87 2.41
N ASN A 91 8.35 9.49 2.11
CA ASN A 91 7.86 10.63 2.91
C ASN A 91 7.51 10.21 4.35
N ALA A 92 6.91 9.02 4.55
CA ALA A 92 6.61 8.51 5.87
C ALA A 92 7.90 8.32 6.70
N PHE A 93 8.92 7.67 6.12
CA PHE A 93 10.16 7.42 6.86
C PHE A 93 11.03 8.67 7.01
N PHE A 94 11.04 9.61 6.06
CA PHE A 94 11.64 10.91 6.28
C PHE A 94 10.89 11.74 7.35
N THR A 95 9.62 11.45 7.61
CA THR A 95 8.88 12.05 8.72
C THR A 95 9.29 11.45 10.07
N LEU A 96 9.44 10.11 10.14
CA LEU A 96 9.67 9.35 11.36
C LEU A 96 11.15 9.29 11.76
N ALA A 97 12.03 8.93 10.82
CA ALA A 97 13.42 8.60 11.08
C ALA A 97 14.34 9.83 11.24
N TRP A 98 15.42 9.65 11.97
CA TRP A 98 16.51 10.62 12.17
C TRP A 98 17.86 9.87 12.15
N SER A 99 18.97 10.58 12.01
CA SER A 99 20.30 9.98 12.08
C SER A 99 20.56 9.38 13.46
N GLY A 100 20.86 8.09 13.52
CA GLY A 100 20.99 7.30 14.76
C GLY A 100 19.71 6.57 15.19
N SER A 101 18.58 6.75 14.46
CA SER A 101 17.40 5.91 14.67
C SER A 101 17.49 4.56 13.98
N ASN A 102 16.62 3.63 14.37
CA ASN A 102 16.46 2.37 13.66
C ASN A 102 14.99 2.11 13.28
N ILE A 103 14.83 1.23 12.29
CA ILE A 103 13.55 0.70 11.83
C ILE A 103 13.61 -0.82 11.99
N VAL A 104 12.63 -1.42 12.67
CA VAL A 104 12.43 -2.85 12.71
C VAL A 104 11.48 -3.24 11.58
N ALA A 105 11.85 -4.21 10.75
CA ALA A 105 11.06 -4.58 9.56
C ALA A 105 11.14 -6.09 9.26
N SER A 106 10.20 -6.56 8.42
CA SER A 106 10.29 -7.89 7.83
C SER A 106 11.55 -8.07 7.00
N ARG A 107 12.06 -9.28 6.95
CA ARG A 107 13.10 -9.69 5.96
C ARG A 107 12.51 -9.71 4.55
N HIS A 108 11.22 -10.02 4.43
CA HIS A 108 10.51 -10.16 3.16
C HIS A 108 9.75 -8.87 2.84
N LEU A 109 10.41 -7.98 2.11
CA LEU A 109 9.85 -6.72 1.64
C LEU A 109 9.84 -6.67 0.12
N PHE A 110 8.93 -5.87 -0.40
CA PHE A 110 8.98 -5.45 -1.81
C PHE A 110 10.37 -4.90 -2.16
N GLY A 111 10.92 -5.32 -3.31
CA GLY A 111 12.31 -5.06 -3.65
C GLY A 111 12.73 -3.59 -3.56
N ASN A 112 11.88 -2.64 -3.99
CA ASN A 112 12.21 -1.22 -3.90
C ASN A 112 12.14 -0.68 -2.47
N THR A 113 11.25 -1.20 -1.63
CA THR A 113 11.21 -0.86 -0.19
C THR A 113 12.47 -1.36 0.50
N TYR A 114 12.86 -2.59 0.24
CA TYR A 114 14.14 -3.15 0.72
C TYR A 114 15.33 -2.29 0.28
N SER A 115 15.41 -1.98 -1.01
CA SER A 115 16.49 -1.15 -1.56
C SER A 115 16.52 0.26 -0.96
N PHE A 116 15.35 0.89 -0.77
CA PHE A 116 15.24 2.19 -0.12
C PHE A 116 15.77 2.14 1.31
N PHE A 117 15.41 1.11 2.08
CA PHE A 117 15.89 0.94 3.44
C PHE A 117 17.39 0.72 3.48
N VAL A 118 17.90 -0.26 2.74
CA VAL A 118 19.31 -0.72 2.84
C VAL A 118 20.29 0.23 2.14
N ASN A 119 19.91 0.82 1.00
CA ASN A 119 20.82 1.64 0.20
C ASN A 119 20.64 3.15 0.42
N THR A 120 19.40 3.60 0.70
CA THR A 120 19.11 5.03 0.81
C THR A 120 19.10 5.48 2.28
N LEU A 121 18.23 4.92 3.13
CA LEU A 121 18.10 5.39 4.51
C LEU A 121 19.36 5.15 5.35
N THR A 122 20.09 4.07 5.12
CA THR A 122 21.37 3.82 5.81
C THR A 122 22.40 4.92 5.54
N SER A 123 22.39 5.50 4.32
CA SER A 123 23.28 6.63 4.00
C SER A 123 22.95 7.91 4.77
N PHE A 124 21.75 8.00 5.35
CA PHE A 124 21.32 9.08 6.27
C PHE A 124 21.49 8.70 7.75
N GLY A 125 22.19 7.59 8.04
CA GLY A 125 22.49 7.15 9.40
C GLY A 125 21.31 6.45 10.11
N VAL A 126 20.37 5.87 9.35
CA VAL A 126 19.28 5.05 9.89
C VAL A 126 19.68 3.58 9.85
N GLU A 127 19.63 2.89 10.97
CA GLU A 127 19.86 1.44 11.04
C GLU A 127 18.59 0.67 10.63
N ILE A 128 18.74 -0.40 9.84
CA ILE A 128 17.62 -1.29 9.49
C ILE A 128 17.82 -2.64 10.17
N ARG A 129 16.88 -3.02 11.01
CA ARG A 129 16.87 -4.29 11.76
C ARG A 129 15.84 -5.22 11.17
N PHE A 130 16.30 -6.17 10.37
CA PHE A 130 15.42 -7.18 9.80
C PHE A 130 15.23 -8.34 10.77
N CYS A 131 14.00 -8.79 10.94
CA CYS A 131 13.62 -9.92 11.77
C CYS A 131 12.48 -10.74 11.14
N ASP A 132 12.23 -11.90 11.70
CA ASP A 132 11.06 -12.70 11.39
C ASP A 132 9.86 -12.16 12.16
N LEU A 133 8.91 -11.55 11.45
CA LEU A 133 7.71 -10.96 12.06
C LEU A 133 6.71 -11.99 12.59
N THR A 134 6.89 -13.28 12.31
CA THR A 134 6.12 -14.38 12.93
C THR A 134 6.62 -14.71 14.32
N ASN A 135 7.86 -14.32 14.65
CA ASN A 135 8.50 -14.50 15.96
C ASN A 135 8.38 -13.20 16.79
N ILE A 136 7.32 -13.08 17.58
CA ILE A 136 7.02 -11.90 18.39
C ILE A 136 8.12 -11.57 19.41
N ASP A 137 8.79 -12.57 19.96
CA ASP A 137 9.89 -12.38 20.92
C ASP A 137 11.12 -11.79 20.21
N GLU A 138 11.44 -12.23 19.00
CA GLU A 138 12.49 -11.64 18.17
C GLU A 138 12.16 -10.18 17.86
N VAL A 139 10.94 -9.87 17.39
CA VAL A 139 10.48 -8.50 17.14
C VAL A 139 10.66 -7.63 18.39
N SER A 140 10.19 -8.11 19.55
CA SER A 140 10.30 -7.37 20.81
C SER A 140 11.75 -7.07 21.19
N SER A 141 12.67 -8.02 20.95
CA SER A 141 14.09 -7.85 21.27
C SER A 141 14.82 -6.86 20.37
N MET A 142 14.31 -6.65 19.13
CA MET A 142 14.88 -5.71 18.16
C MET A 142 14.47 -4.27 18.38
N ILE A 143 13.43 -4.01 19.17
CA ILE A 143 12.91 -2.67 19.46
C ILE A 143 13.63 -2.09 20.68
N ASP A 144 14.20 -0.89 20.52
CA ASP A 144 14.84 -0.10 21.56
C ASP A 144 14.40 1.38 21.54
N ASP A 145 15.01 2.22 22.38
CA ASP A 145 14.66 3.66 22.52
C ASP A 145 14.93 4.49 21.25
N ASN A 146 15.72 3.99 20.33
CA ASN A 146 16.00 4.63 19.03
C ASN A 146 15.13 4.09 17.89
N THR A 147 14.24 3.15 18.17
CA THR A 147 13.34 2.59 17.14
C THR A 147 12.27 3.62 16.79
N CYS A 148 12.25 4.06 15.54
CA CYS A 148 11.29 5.07 15.08
C CYS A 148 10.01 4.47 14.46
N ALA A 149 10.05 3.19 14.06
CA ALA A 149 8.90 2.45 13.54
C ALA A 149 9.13 0.95 13.53
N LEU A 150 8.03 0.17 13.70
CA LEU A 150 7.92 -1.21 13.23
C LEU A 150 7.19 -1.17 11.88
N PHE A 151 7.84 -1.65 10.81
CA PHE A 151 7.29 -1.63 9.46
C PHE A 151 6.96 -3.03 8.96
N VAL A 152 5.77 -3.19 8.38
CA VAL A 152 5.28 -4.46 7.85
C VAL A 152 4.59 -4.27 6.50
N GLU A 153 4.70 -5.27 5.62
CA GLU A 153 3.71 -5.49 4.55
C GLU A 153 2.65 -6.44 5.10
N VAL A 154 1.37 -6.10 4.97
CA VAL A 154 0.29 -6.93 5.54
C VAL A 154 0.24 -8.33 4.95
N ILE A 155 0.59 -8.45 3.67
CA ILE A 155 0.91 -9.69 2.97
C ILE A 155 2.17 -9.44 2.15
N THR A 156 3.20 -10.27 2.27
CA THR A 156 4.47 -10.08 1.57
C THR A 156 4.38 -10.48 0.09
N ASN A 157 5.17 -9.82 -0.75
CA ASN A 157 5.23 -10.05 -2.19
C ASN A 157 6.69 -10.43 -2.60
N PRO A 158 6.95 -11.64 -3.12
CA PRO A 158 5.99 -12.66 -3.56
C PRO A 158 5.74 -13.80 -2.57
N GLN A 159 6.26 -13.76 -1.34
CA GLN A 159 6.27 -14.89 -0.40
C GLN A 159 4.88 -15.24 0.13
N MET A 160 3.92 -14.30 0.11
CA MET A 160 2.54 -14.46 0.57
C MET A 160 2.42 -14.73 2.08
N GLU A 161 3.39 -14.26 2.88
CA GLU A 161 3.33 -14.33 4.34
C GLU A 161 2.40 -13.25 4.89
N VAL A 162 1.63 -13.58 5.91
CA VAL A 162 0.68 -12.65 6.54
C VAL A 162 1.22 -12.17 7.88
N ALA A 163 1.33 -10.86 8.04
CA ALA A 163 1.71 -10.24 9.30
C ALA A 163 0.54 -10.28 10.31
N ASN A 164 0.80 -10.73 11.55
CA ASN A 164 -0.17 -10.64 12.65
C ASN A 164 -0.20 -9.22 13.20
N LEU A 165 -1.03 -8.37 12.61
CA LEU A 165 -1.07 -6.94 12.91
C LEU A 165 -1.40 -6.65 14.38
N LYS A 166 -2.32 -7.40 14.99
CA LYS A 166 -2.70 -7.19 16.40
C LYS A 166 -1.56 -7.47 17.36
N ASP A 167 -0.83 -8.56 17.16
CA ASP A 167 0.29 -8.92 18.04
C ASP A 167 1.48 -7.97 17.81
N LEU A 168 1.77 -7.63 16.56
CA LEU A 168 2.83 -6.68 16.20
C LEU A 168 2.54 -5.28 16.76
N SER A 169 1.31 -4.79 16.62
CA SER A 169 0.86 -3.53 17.20
C SER A 169 1.02 -3.52 18.72
N ARG A 170 0.57 -4.59 19.39
CA ARG A 170 0.70 -4.71 20.84
C ARG A 170 2.15 -4.60 21.31
N VAL A 171 3.08 -5.29 20.66
CA VAL A 171 4.50 -5.25 21.00
C VAL A 171 5.12 -3.88 20.71
N ALA A 172 4.81 -3.28 19.55
CA ALA A 172 5.29 -1.95 19.20
C ALA A 172 4.80 -0.88 20.19
N HIS A 173 3.49 -0.88 20.49
CA HIS A 173 2.90 0.10 21.39
C HIS A 173 3.38 -0.03 22.83
N GLN A 174 3.66 -1.24 23.32
CA GLN A 174 4.30 -1.46 24.65
C GLN A 174 5.67 -0.79 24.77
N LYS A 175 6.33 -0.58 23.63
CA LYS A 175 7.63 0.09 23.52
C LYS A 175 7.52 1.55 23.02
N ASN A 176 6.32 2.11 22.94
CA ASN A 176 6.05 3.44 22.37
C ASN A 176 6.57 3.63 20.94
N VAL A 177 6.49 2.60 20.11
CA VAL A 177 6.86 2.59 18.70
C VAL A 177 5.61 2.45 17.84
N PRO A 178 5.42 3.28 16.78
CA PRO A 178 4.29 3.16 15.89
C PRO A 178 4.40 1.93 14.99
N LEU A 179 3.24 1.28 14.72
CA LEU A 179 3.12 0.28 13.66
C LEU A 179 2.78 0.96 12.35
N VAL A 180 3.68 0.85 11.38
CA VAL A 180 3.51 1.35 10.00
C VAL A 180 3.30 0.15 9.09
N ALA A 181 2.19 0.12 8.36
CA ALA A 181 1.86 -1.00 7.48
C ALA A 181 1.71 -0.56 6.01
N ASP A 182 2.24 -1.36 5.10
CA ASP A 182 1.88 -1.28 3.68
C ASP A 182 0.72 -2.25 3.41
N THR A 183 -0.46 -1.69 3.10
CA THR A 183 -1.69 -2.45 2.88
C THR A 183 -2.05 -2.59 1.39
N THR A 184 -1.11 -2.35 0.50
CA THR A 184 -1.34 -2.32 -0.95
C THR A 184 -2.02 -3.59 -1.49
N ILE A 185 -1.72 -4.78 -0.90
CA ILE A 185 -2.27 -6.07 -1.36
C ILE A 185 -3.72 -6.29 -0.91
N VAL A 186 -4.10 -5.77 0.26
CA VAL A 186 -5.48 -5.84 0.76
C VAL A 186 -5.94 -4.42 1.06
N PRO A 187 -6.79 -3.84 0.18
CA PRO A 187 -7.17 -2.43 0.31
C PRO A 187 -8.14 -2.18 1.47
N PHE A 188 -8.21 -0.94 1.90
CA PHE A 188 -9.11 -0.49 2.98
C PHE A 188 -10.61 -0.69 2.69
N SER A 189 -11.00 -1.09 1.47
CA SER A 189 -12.36 -1.55 1.17
C SER A 189 -12.65 -2.97 1.67
N ALA A 190 -11.63 -3.74 2.04
CA ALA A 190 -11.74 -5.10 2.55
C ALA A 190 -11.56 -5.21 4.06
N PHE A 191 -10.72 -4.36 4.67
CA PHE A 191 -10.50 -4.34 6.12
C PHE A 191 -10.14 -2.93 6.59
N ASN A 192 -10.23 -2.70 7.91
CA ASN A 192 -9.78 -1.45 8.50
C ASN A 192 -8.48 -1.69 9.28
N ALA A 193 -7.38 -1.14 8.81
CA ALA A 193 -6.06 -1.35 9.41
C ALA A 193 -5.98 -0.78 10.84
N ALA A 194 -6.68 0.33 11.14
CA ALA A 194 -6.73 0.90 12.49
C ALA A 194 -7.37 -0.04 13.52
N ASP A 195 -8.36 -0.87 13.13
CA ASP A 195 -9.01 -1.84 14.03
C ASP A 195 -8.05 -2.97 14.43
N LEU A 196 -6.95 -3.13 13.69
CA LEU A 196 -5.87 -4.08 13.97
C LEU A 196 -4.63 -3.41 14.59
N GLY A 197 -4.73 -2.12 14.93
CA GLY A 197 -3.70 -1.38 15.65
C GLY A 197 -2.63 -0.74 14.77
N VAL A 198 -2.85 -0.63 13.46
CA VAL A 198 -1.97 0.14 12.57
C VAL A 198 -2.16 1.63 12.85
N ASP A 199 -1.05 2.35 12.99
CA ASP A 199 -1.05 3.79 13.25
C ASP A 199 -0.94 4.60 11.95
N ILE A 200 -0.06 4.14 11.05
CA ILE A 200 0.17 4.76 9.73
C ILE A 200 0.04 3.67 8.67
N ASP A 201 -0.83 3.90 7.71
CA ASP A 201 -1.05 3.01 6.59
C ASP A 201 -0.47 3.62 5.31
N LEU A 202 0.32 2.86 4.58
CA LEU A 202 0.97 3.23 3.33
C LEU A 202 0.37 2.39 2.19
N ILE A 203 0.00 3.05 1.11
CA ILE A 203 -0.65 2.37 -0.01
C ILE A 203 -0.06 2.85 -1.33
N SER A 204 0.31 1.92 -2.20
CA SER A 204 0.48 2.22 -3.60
C SER A 204 -0.89 2.30 -4.29
N SER A 205 -1.44 3.52 -4.38
CA SER A 205 -2.73 3.73 -5.03
C SER A 205 -2.70 3.51 -6.56
N THR A 206 -1.49 3.27 -7.11
CA THR A 206 -1.25 2.73 -8.45
C THR A 206 -2.00 1.42 -8.71
N LYS A 207 -2.27 0.64 -7.66
CA LYS A 207 -2.82 -0.72 -7.73
C LYS A 207 -4.34 -0.69 -7.83
N TYR A 208 -5.04 -1.35 -6.95
CA TYR A 208 -6.52 -1.39 -6.96
C TYR A 208 -7.20 -0.02 -7.13
N ILE A 209 -6.67 1.03 -6.46
CA ILE A 209 -7.31 2.35 -6.43
C ILE A 209 -7.28 3.03 -7.80
N SER A 210 -6.25 2.82 -8.61
CA SER A 210 -6.15 3.44 -9.93
C SER A 210 -7.26 3.00 -10.90
N GLY A 211 -7.91 1.86 -10.63
CA GLY A 211 -9.05 1.40 -11.43
C GLY A 211 -8.68 0.78 -12.77
N GLY A 212 -7.52 0.11 -12.86
CA GLY A 212 -7.05 -0.59 -14.07
C GLY A 212 -5.74 -0.06 -14.63
N GLY A 213 -4.76 0.24 -13.75
CA GLY A 213 -3.42 0.66 -14.16
C GLY A 213 -3.38 2.02 -14.87
N THR A 214 -4.33 2.92 -14.55
CA THR A 214 -4.51 4.19 -15.27
C THR A 214 -3.48 5.24 -14.88
N SER A 215 -2.94 5.17 -13.65
CA SER A 215 -2.04 6.22 -13.11
C SER A 215 -1.18 5.69 -11.97
N LEU A 216 -0.03 6.30 -11.76
CA LEU A 216 0.79 6.12 -10.57
C LEU A 216 0.21 6.95 -9.42
N GLY A 217 0.32 6.43 -8.19
CA GLY A 217 -0.04 7.19 -7.01
C GLY A 217 0.34 6.48 -5.73
N GLY A 218 0.30 7.22 -4.62
CA GLY A 218 0.54 6.71 -3.28
C GLY A 218 -0.31 7.45 -2.26
N LEU A 219 -0.59 6.80 -1.15
CA LEU A 219 -1.32 7.37 -0.02
C LEU A 219 -0.56 7.12 1.27
N ILE A 220 -0.55 8.11 2.14
CA ILE A 220 -0.22 7.99 3.55
C ILE A 220 -1.51 8.28 4.32
N ILE A 221 -1.97 7.31 5.08
CA ILE A 221 -3.17 7.41 5.92
C ILE A 221 -2.71 7.41 7.38
N ASP A 222 -2.96 8.49 8.08
CA ASP A 222 -2.68 8.63 9.51
C ASP A 222 -4.00 8.51 10.27
N TYR A 223 -4.09 7.51 11.13
CA TYR A 223 -5.29 7.28 11.93
C TYR A 223 -5.41 8.18 13.15
N GLY A 224 -4.32 8.89 13.53
CA GLY A 224 -4.27 9.80 14.68
C GLY A 224 -4.43 9.09 16.03
N ASN A 225 -4.12 7.81 16.10
CA ASN A 225 -4.28 6.95 17.28
C ASN A 225 -3.03 6.86 18.13
N PHE A 226 -1.85 7.14 17.56
CA PHE A 226 -0.57 7.01 18.24
C PHE A 226 -0.22 8.22 19.08
N ASN A 227 0.36 7.98 20.28
CA ASN A 227 0.87 9.03 21.15
C ASN A 227 2.33 9.38 20.81
N TRP A 228 2.53 10.56 20.21
CA TRP A 228 3.84 11.03 19.74
C TRP A 228 4.70 11.69 20.83
N GLU A 229 4.26 11.78 22.07
CA GLU A 229 5.02 12.43 23.17
C GLU A 229 6.35 11.74 23.46
N HIS A 230 6.46 10.44 23.19
CA HIS A 230 7.67 9.65 23.33
C HIS A 230 8.60 9.70 22.11
N SER A 231 8.12 10.22 20.97
CA SER A 231 8.92 10.28 19.74
C SER A 231 10.01 11.34 19.86
N PHE A 232 11.26 10.94 19.68
CA PHE A 232 12.39 11.87 19.67
C PHE A 232 12.19 13.03 18.70
N LYS A 233 11.73 12.74 17.49
CA LYS A 233 11.59 13.72 16.39
C LYS A 233 10.28 14.49 16.43
N LEU A 234 9.16 13.84 16.84
CA LEU A 234 7.82 14.39 16.68
C LEU A 234 7.22 15.02 17.93
N LYS A 235 7.76 14.76 19.12
CA LYS A 235 7.24 15.29 20.39
C LYS A 235 7.03 16.81 20.40
N GLN A 236 7.88 17.55 19.70
CA GLN A 236 7.78 19.02 19.64
C GLN A 236 6.54 19.53 18.89
N TYR A 237 5.86 18.68 18.12
CA TYR A 237 4.65 19.03 17.36
C TYR A 237 3.35 18.59 18.04
N THR A 238 3.41 17.88 19.17
CA THR A 238 2.22 17.36 19.86
C THR A 238 1.31 18.46 20.39
N SER A 239 1.88 19.62 20.76
CA SER A 239 1.11 20.81 21.16
C SER A 239 0.45 21.55 19.98
N LEU A 240 0.85 21.27 18.75
CA LEU A 240 0.39 21.96 17.54
C LEU A 240 -0.70 21.18 16.79
N SER A 241 -0.79 19.87 16.99
CA SER A 241 -1.76 19.02 16.29
C SER A 241 -2.04 17.75 17.10
N LYS A 242 -3.27 17.24 16.97
CA LYS A 242 -3.65 15.91 17.50
C LYS A 242 -2.75 14.81 16.94
N SER A 243 -2.31 14.92 15.66
CA SER A 243 -1.27 14.06 15.10
C SER A 243 -0.05 14.89 14.73
N ALA A 244 1.03 14.73 15.49
CA ALA A 244 2.32 15.33 15.23
C ALA A 244 2.95 14.80 13.95
N PHE A 245 2.70 13.51 13.60
CA PHE A 245 3.14 12.91 12.36
C PHE A 245 2.54 13.62 11.15
N HIS A 246 1.21 13.74 11.08
CA HIS A 246 0.53 14.39 9.96
C HIS A 246 0.93 15.85 9.80
N TYR A 247 1.07 16.54 10.93
CA TYR A 247 1.53 17.94 10.93
C TYR A 247 2.92 18.07 10.30
N LYS A 248 3.90 17.30 10.79
CA LYS A 248 5.28 17.30 10.26
C LYS A 248 5.32 16.89 8.78
N LEU A 249 4.58 15.83 8.43
CA LEU A 249 4.47 15.35 7.05
C LEU A 249 4.00 16.46 6.12
N ARG A 250 2.86 17.10 6.39
CA ARG A 250 2.25 18.11 5.51
C ARG A 250 3.01 19.41 5.49
N LYS A 251 3.44 19.92 6.65
CA LYS A 251 4.09 21.25 6.78
C LYS A 251 5.53 21.28 6.29
N GLU A 252 6.24 20.14 6.35
CA GLU A 252 7.65 20.10 6.00
C GLU A 252 7.97 19.04 4.91
N ILE A 253 7.77 17.76 5.20
CA ILE A 253 8.34 16.69 4.37
C ILE A 253 7.70 16.66 2.99
N HIS A 254 6.39 16.53 2.89
CA HIS A 254 5.66 16.52 1.62
C HIS A 254 5.91 17.80 0.82
N ARG A 255 5.82 18.95 1.50
CA ARG A 255 6.03 20.26 0.89
C ARG A 255 7.43 20.42 0.31
N ASN A 256 8.47 19.97 1.03
CA ASN A 256 9.87 20.17 0.69
C ASN A 256 10.36 19.14 -0.35
N LEU A 257 9.94 17.88 -0.25
CA LEU A 257 10.29 16.81 -1.21
C LEU A 257 9.53 16.96 -2.55
N GLY A 258 8.36 17.58 -2.53
CA GLY A 258 7.60 17.89 -3.74
C GLY A 258 6.99 16.67 -4.44
N ALA A 259 6.79 15.55 -3.72
CA ALA A 259 6.23 14.33 -4.26
C ALA A 259 4.68 14.37 -4.33
N TYR A 260 4.12 15.48 -4.78
CA TYR A 260 2.67 15.72 -4.83
C TYR A 260 1.98 14.90 -5.93
N MET A 261 0.71 14.57 -5.70
CA MET A 261 -0.18 14.01 -6.72
C MET A 261 -0.71 15.13 -7.63
N THR A 262 -0.77 14.90 -8.95
CA THR A 262 -1.37 15.90 -9.86
C THR A 262 -2.91 15.83 -9.83
N PRO A 263 -3.61 16.93 -10.15
CA PRO A 263 -5.07 16.96 -10.16
C PRO A 263 -5.71 15.93 -11.09
N GLU A 264 -5.11 15.67 -12.26
CA GLU A 264 -5.58 14.68 -13.24
C GLU A 264 -5.51 13.27 -12.66
N VAL A 265 -4.40 12.96 -11.98
CA VAL A 265 -4.21 11.66 -11.32
C VAL A 265 -5.22 11.50 -10.18
N ALA A 266 -5.41 12.54 -9.36
CA ALA A 266 -6.39 12.52 -8.28
C ALA A 266 -7.81 12.31 -8.80
N TYR A 267 -8.17 12.95 -9.93
CA TYR A 267 -9.46 12.75 -10.59
C TYR A 267 -9.62 11.29 -11.08
N MET A 268 -8.63 10.76 -11.84
CA MET A 268 -8.67 9.38 -12.32
C MET A 268 -8.77 8.36 -11.17
N GLN A 269 -8.00 8.57 -10.11
CA GLN A 269 -8.03 7.69 -8.94
C GLN A 269 -9.33 7.83 -8.12
N SER A 270 -9.96 9.00 -8.13
CA SER A 270 -11.30 9.18 -7.57
C SER A 270 -12.35 8.33 -8.29
N LEU A 271 -12.27 8.22 -9.62
CA LEU A 271 -13.14 7.33 -10.39
C LEU A 271 -12.86 5.86 -10.11
N GLY A 272 -11.58 5.48 -10.04
CA GLY A 272 -11.18 4.12 -9.69
C GLY A 272 -11.62 3.72 -8.27
N LEU A 273 -11.62 4.68 -7.34
CA LEU A 273 -12.06 4.47 -5.96
C LEU A 273 -13.55 4.11 -5.87
N GLU A 274 -14.40 4.66 -6.73
CA GLU A 274 -15.84 4.40 -6.76
C GLU A 274 -16.21 2.94 -7.05
N THR A 275 -15.36 2.22 -7.74
CA THR A 275 -15.55 0.80 -8.07
C THR A 275 -14.56 -0.13 -7.36
N LEU A 276 -13.78 0.39 -6.43
CA LEU A 276 -12.72 -0.35 -5.76
C LEU A 276 -13.23 -1.64 -5.12
N HIS A 277 -14.28 -1.56 -4.32
CA HIS A 277 -14.82 -2.72 -3.60
C HIS A 277 -15.34 -3.80 -4.54
N VAL A 278 -16.12 -3.40 -5.55
CA VAL A 278 -16.69 -4.33 -6.56
C VAL A 278 -15.60 -5.06 -7.35
N ARG A 279 -14.54 -4.36 -7.75
CA ARG A 279 -13.41 -4.97 -8.47
C ARG A 279 -12.61 -5.88 -7.55
N TYR A 280 -12.28 -5.43 -6.36
CA TYR A 280 -11.57 -6.25 -5.37
C TYR A 280 -12.31 -7.54 -5.06
N GLU A 281 -13.61 -7.48 -4.80
CA GLU A 281 -14.44 -8.66 -4.52
C GLU A 281 -14.41 -9.66 -5.70
N LYS A 282 -14.55 -9.16 -6.94
CA LYS A 282 -14.49 -10.01 -8.13
C LYS A 282 -13.12 -10.64 -8.31
N GLU A 283 -12.05 -9.84 -8.25
CA GLU A 283 -10.68 -10.30 -8.48
C GLU A 283 -10.22 -11.30 -7.42
N SER A 284 -10.51 -11.02 -6.14
CA SER A 284 -10.10 -11.88 -5.02
C SER A 284 -10.86 -13.21 -4.99
N LYS A 285 -12.17 -13.23 -5.30
CA LYS A 285 -12.95 -14.47 -5.45
C LYS A 285 -12.43 -15.30 -6.63
N THR A 286 -12.19 -14.66 -7.77
CA THR A 286 -11.59 -15.32 -8.95
C THR A 286 -10.22 -15.92 -8.61
N CYS A 287 -9.40 -15.19 -7.83
CA CYS A 287 -8.08 -15.67 -7.39
C CYS A 287 -8.19 -16.92 -6.52
N LEU A 288 -9.10 -16.95 -5.53
CA LEU A 288 -9.32 -18.12 -4.68
C LEU A 288 -9.78 -19.34 -5.45
N GLU A 289 -10.75 -19.17 -6.35
CA GLU A 289 -11.25 -20.28 -7.20
C GLU A 289 -10.16 -20.80 -8.11
N LEU A 290 -9.42 -19.92 -8.76
CA LEU A 290 -8.29 -20.28 -9.62
C LEU A 290 -7.20 -21.01 -8.84
N ALA A 291 -6.85 -20.54 -7.63
CA ALA A 291 -5.86 -21.19 -6.77
C ALA A 291 -6.24 -22.64 -6.44
N LYS A 292 -7.50 -22.89 -6.10
CA LYS A 292 -8.04 -24.25 -5.85
C LYS A 292 -7.95 -25.17 -7.09
N LEU A 293 -8.21 -24.63 -8.27
CA LEU A 293 -8.09 -25.40 -9.53
C LEU A 293 -6.62 -25.71 -9.86
N LEU A 294 -5.72 -24.76 -9.63
CA LEU A 294 -4.29 -24.92 -9.91
C LEU A 294 -3.61 -25.94 -9.00
N GLN A 295 -4.05 -26.12 -7.75
CA GLN A 295 -3.53 -27.17 -6.83
C GLN A 295 -3.66 -28.58 -7.43
N ASN A 296 -4.66 -28.81 -8.28
CA ASN A 296 -4.92 -30.10 -8.89
C ASN A 296 -4.48 -30.18 -10.36
N LEU A 297 -3.86 -29.14 -10.90
CA LEU A 297 -3.50 -29.09 -12.31
C LEU A 297 -2.14 -29.76 -12.53
N LYS A 298 -2.13 -30.79 -13.40
CA LYS A 298 -0.89 -31.48 -13.77
C LYS A 298 0.12 -30.50 -14.39
N GLY A 299 1.34 -30.50 -13.86
CA GLY A 299 2.41 -29.59 -14.27
C GLY A 299 2.65 -28.45 -13.29
N VAL A 300 1.71 -28.17 -12.40
CA VAL A 300 1.90 -27.28 -11.24
C VAL A 300 2.42 -28.10 -10.09
N VAL A 301 3.54 -27.67 -9.48
CA VAL A 301 4.20 -28.36 -8.35
C VAL A 301 3.58 -27.94 -7.02
N SER A 302 3.34 -26.65 -6.85
CA SER A 302 2.73 -26.08 -5.64
C SER A 302 2.04 -24.76 -5.97
N VAL A 303 1.04 -24.40 -5.17
CA VAL A 303 0.32 -23.12 -5.22
C VAL A 303 0.39 -22.48 -3.86
N ASN A 304 0.72 -21.20 -3.81
CA ASN A 304 0.75 -20.42 -2.58
C ASN A 304 -0.22 -19.24 -2.70
N TYR A 305 -1.30 -19.31 -1.94
CA TYR A 305 -2.31 -18.26 -1.78
C TYR A 305 -2.85 -18.31 -0.36
N THR A 306 -2.90 -17.20 0.31
CA THR A 306 -3.27 -17.10 1.73
C THR A 306 -4.73 -17.49 2.04
N GLY A 307 -5.60 -17.51 1.02
CA GLY A 307 -6.99 -18.00 1.13
C GLY A 307 -7.17 -19.52 0.97
N LEU A 308 -6.09 -20.30 0.77
CA LEU A 308 -6.16 -21.76 0.74
C LEU A 308 -6.06 -22.33 2.16
N ALA A 309 -6.94 -23.27 2.51
CA ALA A 309 -7.02 -23.85 3.87
C ALA A 309 -5.75 -24.59 4.32
N ASP A 310 -4.92 -25.05 3.41
CA ASP A 310 -3.63 -25.68 3.67
C ASP A 310 -2.45 -24.69 3.74
N ASN A 311 -2.71 -23.40 3.52
CA ASN A 311 -1.68 -22.36 3.65
C ASN A 311 -1.36 -22.11 5.14
N PRO A 312 -0.08 -22.01 5.54
CA PRO A 312 0.30 -21.80 6.94
C PRO A 312 -0.23 -20.49 7.53
N PHE A 313 -0.57 -19.52 6.70
CA PHE A 313 -1.12 -18.22 7.11
C PHE A 313 -2.64 -18.11 6.95
N TYR A 314 -3.34 -19.22 6.63
CA TYR A 314 -4.78 -19.20 6.36
C TYR A 314 -5.59 -18.62 7.50
N GLU A 315 -5.41 -19.14 8.72
CA GLU A 315 -6.19 -18.73 9.90
C GLU A 315 -6.02 -17.24 10.23
N ILE A 316 -4.77 -16.75 10.16
CA ILE A 316 -4.51 -15.33 10.41
C ILE A 316 -5.02 -14.44 9.27
N GLY A 317 -4.86 -14.87 8.03
CA GLY A 317 -5.42 -14.19 6.85
C GLY A 317 -6.94 -14.10 6.92
N LEU A 318 -7.62 -15.22 7.24
CA LEU A 318 -9.07 -15.28 7.41
C LEU A 318 -9.55 -14.34 8.53
N SER A 319 -8.87 -14.33 9.67
CA SER A 319 -9.24 -13.50 10.81
C SER A 319 -9.11 -12.00 10.58
N GLN A 320 -8.15 -11.58 9.72
CA GLN A 320 -7.86 -10.17 9.46
C GLN A 320 -8.53 -9.65 8.19
N PHE A 321 -8.61 -10.46 7.13
CA PHE A 321 -8.97 -10.02 5.78
C PHE A 321 -10.16 -10.78 5.18
N GLY A 322 -10.71 -11.79 5.88
CA GLY A 322 -11.80 -12.65 5.37
C GLY A 322 -11.30 -13.73 4.41
N GLU A 323 -12.24 -14.38 3.73
CA GLU A 323 -11.99 -15.59 2.92
C GLU A 323 -11.12 -15.35 1.68
N CYS A 324 -11.09 -14.13 1.17
CA CYS A 324 -10.44 -13.77 -0.09
C CYS A 324 -9.38 -12.67 0.12
N PRO A 325 -8.21 -12.99 0.69
CA PRO A 325 -7.18 -12.01 1.05
C PRO A 325 -6.34 -11.57 -0.16
N GLY A 326 -6.88 -10.67 -0.97
CA GLY A 326 -6.22 -10.13 -2.16
C GLY A 326 -6.34 -11.00 -3.43
N ALA A 327 -5.86 -10.46 -4.55
CA ALA A 327 -5.95 -11.08 -5.87
C ALA A 327 -4.56 -11.43 -6.45
N MET A 328 -3.64 -11.87 -5.59
CA MET A 328 -2.31 -12.32 -6.00
C MET A 328 -2.07 -13.73 -5.46
N LEU A 329 -1.54 -14.60 -6.30
CA LEU A 329 -1.05 -15.92 -5.92
C LEU A 329 0.32 -16.19 -6.56
N THR A 330 1.06 -17.15 -6.00
CA THR A 330 2.25 -17.70 -6.65
C THR A 330 2.10 -19.19 -6.85
N PHE A 331 2.78 -19.73 -7.86
CA PHE A 331 2.84 -21.17 -8.11
C PHE A 331 4.17 -21.58 -8.73
N ASP A 332 4.58 -22.81 -8.48
CA ASP A 332 5.86 -23.37 -8.93
C ASP A 332 5.64 -24.36 -10.10
N LEU A 333 6.56 -24.32 -11.08
CA LEU A 333 6.58 -25.26 -12.22
C LEU A 333 7.80 -26.20 -12.23
N GLY A 334 8.60 -26.21 -11.16
CA GLY A 334 9.73 -27.15 -10.98
C GLY A 334 11.06 -26.73 -11.63
N SER A 335 11.06 -25.86 -12.66
CA SER A 335 12.30 -25.28 -13.22
C SER A 335 12.05 -23.94 -13.90
N LYS A 336 13.13 -23.13 -14.01
CA LYS A 336 13.12 -21.87 -14.75
C LYS A 336 12.74 -22.02 -16.21
N ASP A 337 13.25 -23.07 -16.87
CA ASP A 337 12.95 -23.34 -18.28
C ASP A 337 11.46 -23.67 -18.51
N LEU A 338 10.86 -24.39 -17.56
CA LEU A 338 9.41 -24.63 -17.60
C LEU A 338 8.64 -23.33 -17.41
N CYS A 339 9.05 -22.46 -16.47
CA CYS A 339 8.43 -21.14 -16.28
C CYS A 339 8.50 -20.29 -17.56
N TYR A 340 9.64 -20.27 -18.25
CA TYR A 340 9.80 -19.49 -19.47
C TYR A 340 8.99 -20.02 -20.64
N ARG A 341 8.99 -21.36 -20.83
CA ARG A 341 8.15 -21.99 -21.86
C ARG A 341 6.67 -21.72 -21.64
N PHE A 342 6.22 -21.87 -20.39
CA PHE A 342 4.87 -21.56 -19.97
C PHE A 342 4.50 -20.10 -20.25
N LEU A 343 5.31 -19.16 -19.76
CA LEU A 343 5.07 -17.72 -19.95
C LEU A 343 4.94 -17.36 -21.44
N ASN A 344 5.78 -17.96 -22.31
CA ASN A 344 5.79 -17.65 -23.73
C ASN A 344 4.56 -18.19 -24.48
N ARG A 345 3.83 -19.17 -23.91
CA ARG A 345 2.63 -19.78 -24.48
C ARG A 345 1.31 -19.14 -24.03
N LEU A 346 1.35 -18.29 -23.01
CA LEU A 346 0.15 -17.58 -22.56
C LEU A 346 -0.39 -16.65 -23.64
N GLU A 347 -1.72 -16.70 -23.86
CA GLU A 347 -2.44 -15.91 -24.86
C GLU A 347 -3.27 -14.79 -24.20
N LEU A 348 -3.98 -15.09 -23.10
CA LEU A 348 -4.84 -14.15 -22.39
C LEU A 348 -4.07 -13.37 -21.31
N ILE A 349 -3.42 -14.08 -20.40
CA ILE A 349 -2.67 -13.49 -19.28
C ILE A 349 -1.45 -12.74 -19.81
N LYS A 350 -1.27 -11.47 -19.37
CA LYS A 350 -0.22 -10.60 -19.91
C LYS A 350 1.07 -10.66 -19.08
N ARG A 351 2.20 -10.71 -19.76
CA ARG A 351 3.54 -10.63 -19.15
C ARG A 351 3.86 -9.18 -18.84
N ALA A 352 3.52 -8.73 -17.62
CA ALA A 352 3.76 -7.36 -17.16
C ALA A 352 3.94 -7.30 -15.65
N THR A 353 4.63 -6.27 -15.17
CA THR A 353 5.05 -6.19 -13.75
C THR A 353 3.99 -5.63 -12.81
N ASN A 354 2.94 -4.96 -13.27
CA ASN A 354 1.92 -4.39 -12.39
C ASN A 354 1.20 -5.47 -11.56
N LEU A 355 0.36 -5.04 -10.63
CA LEU A 355 -0.47 -5.87 -9.76
C LEU A 355 -1.85 -5.24 -9.66
N PHE A 356 -2.88 -6.11 -9.47
CA PHE A 356 -4.24 -5.67 -9.16
C PHE A 356 -4.77 -4.68 -10.20
N ASP A 357 -4.48 -5.02 -11.45
CA ASP A 357 -5.00 -4.37 -12.65
C ASP A 357 -6.27 -5.11 -13.10
N ASN A 358 -7.12 -4.46 -13.89
CA ASN A 358 -8.32 -5.09 -14.47
C ASN A 358 -7.99 -6.30 -15.37
N VAL A 359 -6.75 -6.39 -15.86
CA VAL A 359 -6.24 -7.54 -16.65
C VAL A 359 -5.29 -8.38 -15.81
N SER A 360 -5.35 -9.70 -15.97
CA SER A 360 -4.46 -10.63 -15.28
C SER A 360 -3.02 -10.51 -15.79
N LEU A 361 -2.08 -10.40 -14.84
CA LEU A 361 -0.66 -10.14 -15.10
C LEU A 361 0.22 -11.19 -14.44
N ILE A 362 1.23 -11.65 -15.16
CA ILE A 362 2.16 -12.65 -14.64
C ILE A 362 3.61 -12.27 -14.88
N ILE A 363 4.46 -12.60 -13.90
CA ILE A 363 5.91 -12.46 -14.00
C ILE A 363 6.62 -13.67 -13.42
N HIS A 364 7.90 -13.82 -13.75
CA HIS A 364 8.86 -14.67 -13.06
C HIS A 364 9.70 -13.78 -12.13
N PRO A 365 9.43 -13.72 -10.82
CA PRO A 365 10.04 -12.76 -9.90
C PRO A 365 11.57 -12.78 -9.93
N ALA A 366 12.18 -13.99 -9.93
CA ALA A 366 13.63 -14.16 -9.87
C ALA A 366 14.38 -13.53 -11.04
N SER A 367 13.76 -13.44 -12.24
CA SER A 367 14.39 -12.83 -13.42
C SER A 367 13.88 -11.43 -13.76
N THR A 368 12.94 -10.89 -13.00
CA THR A 368 12.34 -9.59 -13.23
C THR A 368 12.61 -8.65 -12.05
N ILE A 369 11.70 -8.57 -11.09
CA ILE A 369 11.79 -7.64 -9.95
C ILE A 369 12.98 -7.93 -9.02
N TYR A 370 13.52 -9.15 -9.05
CA TYR A 370 14.74 -9.56 -8.34
C TYR A 370 15.89 -9.96 -9.29
N GLY A 371 15.80 -9.60 -10.58
CA GLY A 371 16.77 -9.99 -11.60
C GLY A 371 18.19 -9.42 -11.40
N THR A 372 18.32 -8.32 -10.67
CA THR A 372 19.60 -7.68 -10.33
C THR A 372 20.20 -8.16 -9.01
N TYR A 373 19.45 -8.98 -8.25
CA TYR A 373 19.91 -9.55 -6.98
C TYR A 373 20.77 -10.79 -7.22
N THR A 374 21.79 -11.02 -6.38
CA THR A 374 22.58 -12.24 -6.46
C THR A 374 21.74 -13.47 -6.09
N PRO A 375 22.16 -14.70 -6.48
CA PRO A 375 21.47 -15.91 -6.06
C PRO A 375 21.30 -16.03 -4.53
N GLU A 376 22.34 -15.67 -3.77
CA GLU A 376 22.34 -15.69 -2.30
C GLU A 376 21.34 -14.69 -1.73
N GLN A 377 21.25 -13.48 -2.31
CA GLN A 377 20.25 -12.49 -1.91
C GLN A 377 18.84 -12.98 -2.21
N ARG A 378 18.60 -13.60 -3.38
CA ARG A 378 17.28 -14.16 -3.70
C ARG A 378 16.89 -15.30 -2.77
N GLU A 379 17.83 -16.17 -2.42
CA GLU A 379 17.61 -17.26 -1.45
C GLU A 379 17.25 -16.70 -0.07
N MET A 380 18.01 -15.72 0.43
CA MET A 380 17.74 -15.04 1.70
C MET A 380 16.33 -14.36 1.71
N LEU A 381 15.87 -13.87 0.57
CA LEU A 381 14.55 -13.25 0.38
C LEU A 381 13.44 -14.26 0.02
N GLY A 382 13.73 -15.56 0.03
CA GLY A 382 12.77 -16.63 -0.29
C GLY A 382 12.28 -16.61 -1.75
N VAL A 383 13.05 -16.06 -2.68
CA VAL A 383 12.67 -15.93 -4.10
C VAL A 383 13.25 -17.09 -4.90
N LYS A 384 12.41 -18.04 -5.30
CA LYS A 384 12.80 -19.25 -6.03
C LYS A 384 12.84 -19.02 -7.55
N GLU A 385 13.76 -19.73 -8.23
CA GLU A 385 13.87 -19.78 -9.70
C GLU A 385 12.71 -20.54 -10.39
N THR A 386 11.85 -21.18 -9.62
CA THR A 386 10.74 -22.02 -10.12
C THR A 386 9.38 -21.36 -9.99
N THR A 387 9.33 -20.20 -9.34
CA THR A 387 8.08 -19.53 -8.95
C THR A 387 7.62 -18.52 -9.98
N LEU A 388 6.35 -18.56 -10.30
CA LEU A 388 5.60 -17.54 -11.05
C LEU A 388 4.67 -16.79 -10.09
N ARG A 389 4.56 -15.47 -10.28
CA ARG A 389 3.61 -14.62 -9.56
C ARG A 389 2.51 -14.16 -10.52
N LEU A 390 1.28 -14.52 -10.20
CA LEU A 390 0.07 -14.14 -10.93
C LEU A 390 -0.74 -13.13 -10.13
N SER A 391 -1.04 -11.99 -10.72
CA SER A 391 -2.05 -11.05 -10.25
C SER A 391 -3.30 -11.24 -11.10
N VAL A 392 -4.40 -11.60 -10.46
CA VAL A 392 -5.67 -11.92 -11.12
C VAL A 392 -6.47 -10.65 -11.36
N GLY A 393 -6.99 -10.50 -12.58
CA GLY A 393 -7.86 -9.39 -12.99
C GLY A 393 -9.35 -9.77 -12.99
N LEU A 394 -10.10 -9.10 -13.86
CA LEU A 394 -11.56 -9.23 -13.94
C LEU A 394 -12.03 -10.37 -14.84
N GLU A 395 -11.12 -11.08 -15.50
CA GLU A 395 -11.44 -12.19 -16.40
C GLU A 395 -12.17 -13.31 -15.64
N SER A 396 -12.87 -14.17 -16.37
CA SER A 396 -13.53 -15.34 -15.77
C SER A 396 -12.50 -16.38 -15.34
N VAL A 397 -12.82 -17.14 -14.28
CA VAL A 397 -12.00 -18.26 -13.79
C VAL A 397 -11.72 -19.25 -14.90
N ASP A 398 -12.75 -19.62 -15.69
CA ASP A 398 -12.62 -20.59 -16.79
C ASP A 398 -11.66 -20.11 -17.87
N ALA A 399 -11.71 -18.82 -18.24
CA ALA A 399 -10.81 -18.25 -19.25
C ALA A 399 -9.35 -18.30 -18.77
N LEU A 400 -9.09 -17.88 -17.53
CA LEU A 400 -7.75 -17.91 -16.93
C LEU A 400 -7.23 -19.34 -16.78
N TYR A 401 -8.07 -20.26 -16.29
CA TYR A 401 -7.70 -21.66 -16.11
C TYR A 401 -7.36 -22.33 -17.45
N ASN A 402 -8.16 -22.08 -18.50
CA ASN A 402 -7.91 -22.63 -19.83
C ASN A 402 -6.64 -22.07 -20.45
N ASP A 403 -6.34 -20.78 -20.27
CA ASP A 403 -5.09 -20.18 -20.75
C ASP A 403 -3.87 -20.80 -20.03
N ILE A 404 -3.95 -20.98 -18.71
CA ILE A 404 -2.88 -21.65 -17.94
C ILE A 404 -2.73 -23.11 -18.39
N LYS A 405 -3.83 -23.84 -18.53
CA LYS A 405 -3.81 -25.26 -18.90
C LYS A 405 -3.18 -25.49 -20.28
N GLN A 406 -3.56 -24.68 -21.29
CA GLN A 406 -2.99 -24.80 -22.64
C GLN A 406 -1.50 -24.45 -22.66
N ALA A 407 -1.06 -23.46 -21.83
CA ALA A 407 0.33 -23.05 -21.76
C ALA A 407 1.25 -24.10 -21.10
N LEU A 408 0.72 -25.02 -20.30
CA LEU A 408 1.44 -26.14 -19.68
C LEU A 408 1.63 -27.35 -20.63
N LEU A 409 0.88 -27.45 -21.73
CA LEU A 409 1.01 -28.54 -22.73
C LEU A 409 2.25 -28.34 -23.61
#